data_f8c05215b863c1c07e5387e5dcab1d99
#
_entry.id   f8c05215b863c1c07e5387e5dcab1d99
#
_cell.length_a   1.000
_cell.length_b   1.000
_cell.length_c   1.000
_cell.angle_alpha   90.00
_cell.angle_beta   90.00
_cell.angle_gamma   90.00
#
_symmetry.space_group_name_H-M   'P 1'
#
loop_
_entity.id
_entity.type
_entity.pdbx_description
1 polymer ?
#
loop_
_entity_poly.entity_id
_entity_poly.type
_entity_poly.pdbx_seq_one_letter_code
_entity_poly.pdbx_strand_id
1 'polypeptide(L)'
;MRSRAEGATSRVRIAALLLIAGLLAGPVSTHVYWLLGGTWGLYTNGVRDEVATTGTRVVAAVVIVLLIVAVLVVLARVGLWRQGFVSERMIRLFAWALAAVFLLETVAAFTWSRGAELTWLYGPVSLVLAVLALVVAGSGGAWPRIHRPHRTLPSH
;
A
#
# COMPACT_ATOMS: atom_id res chain seq x y z
N MET A 1 28.79 -12.69 -8.74
CA MET A 1 28.06 -11.83 -7.78
C MET A 1 26.94 -10.99 -8.40
N ARG A 2 26.98 -10.59 -9.67
CA ARG A 2 25.90 -9.79 -10.35
C ARG A 2 24.53 -10.50 -10.37
N SER A 3 24.46 -11.80 -10.65
CA SER A 3 23.19 -12.53 -10.81
C SER A 3 22.31 -12.57 -9.56
N ARG A 4 22.88 -12.59 -8.35
CA ARG A 4 22.10 -12.54 -7.09
C ARG A 4 21.45 -11.17 -6.84
N ALA A 5 22.13 -10.08 -7.18
CA ALA A 5 21.61 -8.74 -7.02
C ALA A 5 20.45 -8.46 -7.99
N GLU A 6 20.56 -8.92 -9.24
CA GLU A 6 19.50 -8.80 -10.26
C GLU A 6 18.25 -9.58 -9.87
N GLY A 7 18.39 -10.80 -9.32
CA GLY A 7 17.27 -11.59 -8.84
C GLY A 7 16.55 -10.97 -7.64
N ALA A 8 17.27 -10.36 -6.70
CA ALA A 8 16.67 -9.69 -5.55
C ALA A 8 15.84 -8.45 -5.97
N THR A 9 16.37 -7.64 -6.89
CA THR A 9 15.67 -6.46 -7.43
C THR A 9 14.39 -6.85 -8.16
N SER A 10 14.42 -7.94 -8.92
CA SER A 10 13.24 -8.45 -9.62
C SER A 10 12.14 -8.88 -8.65
N ARG A 11 12.48 -9.62 -7.59
CA ARG A 11 11.51 -10.08 -6.58
C ARG A 11 10.81 -8.93 -5.87
N VAL A 12 11.56 -7.89 -5.51
CA VAL A 12 10.97 -6.69 -4.86
C VAL A 12 10.02 -5.97 -5.81
N ARG A 13 10.35 -5.84 -7.08
CA ARG A 13 9.45 -5.23 -8.07
C ARG A 13 8.17 -6.04 -8.25
N ILE A 14 8.26 -7.36 -8.32
CA ILE A 14 7.09 -8.24 -8.40
C ILE A 14 6.23 -8.09 -7.15
N ALA A 15 6.82 -8.13 -5.95
CA ALA A 15 6.09 -7.93 -4.71
C ALA A 15 5.38 -6.56 -4.67
N ALA A 16 6.04 -5.50 -5.14
CA ALA A 16 5.45 -4.17 -5.23
C ALA A 16 4.27 -4.12 -6.21
N LEU A 17 4.39 -4.73 -7.38
CA LEU A 17 3.29 -4.80 -8.36
C LEU A 17 2.10 -5.59 -7.82
N LEU A 18 2.35 -6.71 -7.14
CA LEU A 18 1.29 -7.51 -6.50
C LEU A 18 0.62 -6.73 -5.38
N LEU A 19 1.38 -5.99 -4.57
CA LEU A 19 0.83 -5.11 -3.54
C LEU A 19 -0.06 -4.02 -4.14
N ILE A 20 0.40 -3.35 -5.19
CA ILE A 20 -0.38 -2.33 -5.90
C ILE A 20 -1.65 -2.94 -6.49
N ALA A 21 -1.55 -4.07 -7.17
CA ALA A 21 -2.72 -4.75 -7.73
C ALA A 21 -3.72 -5.15 -6.64
N GLY A 22 -3.25 -5.67 -5.50
CA GLY A 22 -4.09 -6.02 -4.35
C GLY A 22 -4.76 -4.80 -3.72
N LEU A 23 -4.04 -3.69 -3.58
CA LEU A 23 -4.60 -2.41 -3.07
C LEU A 23 -5.71 -1.87 -3.97
N LEU A 24 -5.51 -1.94 -5.28
CA LEU A 24 -6.49 -1.45 -6.26
C LEU A 24 -7.69 -2.38 -6.39
N ALA A 25 -7.47 -3.70 -6.48
CA ALA A 25 -8.53 -4.67 -6.71
C ALA A 25 -9.45 -4.88 -5.51
N GLY A 26 -8.94 -4.83 -4.30
CA GLY A 26 -9.70 -5.03 -3.07
C GLY A 26 -10.09 -3.71 -2.41
N PRO A 27 -9.19 -3.09 -1.61
CA PRO A 27 -9.54 -1.93 -0.79
C PRO A 27 -10.11 -0.75 -1.59
N VAL A 28 -9.49 -0.38 -2.71
CA VAL A 28 -9.99 0.76 -3.52
C VAL A 28 -11.37 0.46 -4.08
N SER A 29 -11.58 -0.72 -4.67
CA SER A 29 -12.86 -1.09 -5.25
C SER A 29 -13.98 -1.10 -4.21
N THR A 30 -13.72 -1.61 -3.00
CA THR A 30 -14.69 -1.62 -1.91
C THR A 30 -15.06 -0.20 -1.47
N HIS A 31 -14.07 0.68 -1.31
CA HIS A 31 -14.34 2.06 -0.89
C HIS A 31 -15.02 2.88 -2.00
N VAL A 32 -14.68 2.65 -3.27
CA VAL A 32 -15.43 3.24 -4.39
C VAL A 32 -16.89 2.78 -4.40
N TYR A 33 -17.13 1.49 -4.15
CA TYR A 33 -18.48 0.95 -4.05
C TYR A 33 -19.28 1.63 -2.92
N TRP A 34 -18.69 1.83 -1.73
CA TRP A 34 -19.33 2.56 -0.62
C TRP A 34 -19.52 4.04 -0.91
N LEU A 35 -18.57 4.68 -1.59
CA LEU A 35 -18.69 6.08 -2.03
C LEU A 35 -19.87 6.27 -2.97
N LEU A 36 -20.14 5.30 -3.85
CA LEU A 36 -21.28 5.28 -4.77
C LEU A 36 -22.61 4.90 -4.09
N GLY A 37 -22.59 4.59 -2.78
CA GLY A 37 -23.79 4.29 -2.00
C GLY A 37 -24.06 2.81 -1.78
N GLY A 38 -23.14 1.93 -2.17
CA GLY A 38 -23.22 0.50 -1.87
C GLY A 38 -23.14 0.24 -0.37
N THR A 39 -23.77 -0.86 0.09
CA THR A 39 -23.88 -1.19 1.52
C THR A 39 -23.31 -2.56 1.88
N TRP A 40 -22.81 -3.32 0.90
CA TRP A 40 -22.22 -4.62 1.19
C TRP A 40 -21.02 -4.50 2.14
N GLY A 41 -21.03 -5.29 3.21
CA GLY A 41 -19.99 -5.24 4.24
C GLY A 41 -20.15 -4.12 5.27
N LEU A 42 -21.16 -3.25 5.16
CA LEU A 42 -21.49 -2.25 6.19
C LEU A 42 -22.48 -2.86 7.19
N TYR A 43 -22.10 -2.82 8.47
CA TYR A 43 -22.91 -3.30 9.56
C TYR A 43 -22.86 -2.31 10.72
N THR A 44 -24.05 -1.89 11.20
CA THR A 44 -24.20 -1.13 12.43
C THR A 44 -24.87 -2.02 13.48
N ASN A 45 -24.21 -2.21 14.62
CA ASN A 45 -24.70 -3.06 15.71
C ASN A 45 -25.06 -4.51 15.29
N GLY A 46 -24.35 -5.05 14.27
CA GLY A 46 -24.59 -6.40 13.77
C GLY A 46 -25.74 -6.50 12.76
N VAL A 47 -26.39 -5.41 12.41
CA VAL A 47 -27.42 -5.32 11.38
C VAL A 47 -26.81 -4.69 10.12
N ARG A 48 -27.11 -5.26 8.96
CA ARG A 48 -26.64 -4.71 7.68
C ARG A 48 -27.29 -3.36 7.42
N ASP A 49 -26.48 -2.37 7.07
CA ASP A 49 -26.98 -1.04 6.72
C ASP A 49 -27.70 -1.05 5.37
N GLU A 50 -28.88 -0.48 5.31
CA GLU A 50 -29.67 -0.38 4.07
C GLU A 50 -29.14 0.74 3.17
N VAL A 51 -28.58 1.79 3.75
CA VAL A 51 -28.08 2.97 3.02
C VAL A 51 -26.73 3.40 3.59
N ALA A 52 -25.77 3.65 2.69
CA ALA A 52 -24.50 4.24 3.07
C ALA A 52 -24.71 5.70 3.53
N THR A 53 -24.40 5.98 4.78
CA THR A 53 -24.52 7.32 5.36
C THR A 53 -23.55 8.32 4.72
N THR A 54 -23.82 9.62 4.85
CA THR A 54 -22.86 10.67 4.43
C THR A 54 -21.50 10.49 5.11
N GLY A 55 -21.48 10.11 6.41
CA GLY A 55 -20.25 9.81 7.13
C GLY A 55 -19.46 8.68 6.50
N THR A 56 -20.13 7.58 6.14
CA THR A 56 -19.50 6.44 5.45
C THR A 56 -18.86 6.86 4.12
N ARG A 57 -19.56 7.68 3.33
CA ARG A 57 -19.04 8.18 2.05
C ARG A 57 -17.82 9.09 2.22
N VAL A 58 -17.85 9.98 3.21
CA VAL A 58 -16.69 10.83 3.51
C VAL A 58 -15.49 10.00 3.94
N VAL A 59 -15.69 9.03 4.83
CA VAL A 59 -14.61 8.10 5.25
C VAL A 59 -14.08 7.33 4.04
N ALA A 60 -14.95 6.80 3.18
CA ALA A 60 -14.54 6.09 1.97
C ALA A 60 -13.69 6.97 1.04
N ALA A 61 -14.09 8.24 0.83
CA ALA A 61 -13.31 9.18 0.03
C ALA A 61 -11.91 9.42 0.62
N VAL A 62 -11.82 9.64 1.92
CA VAL A 62 -10.54 9.84 2.62
C VAL A 62 -9.65 8.60 2.48
N VAL A 63 -10.21 7.40 2.67
CA VAL A 63 -9.45 6.15 2.54
C VAL A 63 -8.97 5.95 1.11
N ILE A 64 -9.77 6.26 0.08
CA ILE A 64 -9.33 6.20 -1.32
C ILE A 64 -8.10 7.09 -1.53
N VAL A 65 -8.11 8.32 -1.03
CA VAL A 65 -6.96 9.23 -1.13
C VAL A 65 -5.72 8.63 -0.46
N LEU A 66 -5.88 8.07 0.74
CA LEU A 66 -4.77 7.41 1.46
C LEU A 66 -4.23 6.20 0.70
N LEU A 67 -5.10 5.39 0.08
CA LEU A 67 -4.69 4.25 -0.73
C LEU A 67 -3.95 4.68 -2.01
N ILE A 68 -4.36 5.77 -2.65
CA ILE A 68 -3.61 6.36 -3.77
C ILE A 68 -2.21 6.79 -3.31
N VAL A 69 -2.11 7.49 -2.18
CA VAL A 69 -0.83 7.87 -1.60
C VAL A 69 0.03 6.63 -1.31
N ALA A 70 -0.57 5.55 -0.77
CA ALA A 70 0.13 4.30 -0.54
C ALA A 70 0.71 3.70 -1.84
N VAL A 71 -0.06 3.68 -2.92
CA VAL A 71 0.42 3.24 -4.25
C VAL A 71 1.60 4.09 -4.71
N LEU A 72 1.50 5.42 -4.59
CA LEU A 72 2.58 6.34 -4.96
C LEU A 72 3.86 6.11 -4.13
N VAL A 73 3.72 5.84 -2.83
CA VAL A 73 4.83 5.49 -1.94
C VAL A 73 5.50 4.18 -2.39
N VAL A 74 4.72 3.16 -2.73
CA VAL A 74 5.25 1.88 -3.23
C VAL A 74 5.98 2.08 -4.55
N LEU A 75 5.41 2.83 -5.51
CA LEU A 75 6.05 3.16 -6.79
C LEU A 75 7.37 3.91 -6.59
N ALA A 76 7.38 4.90 -5.68
CA ALA A 76 8.58 5.63 -5.33
C ALA A 76 9.64 4.69 -4.71
N ARG A 77 9.22 3.78 -3.82
CA ARG A 77 10.12 2.85 -3.13
C ARG A 77 10.84 1.89 -4.07
N VAL A 78 10.16 1.43 -5.12
CA VAL A 78 10.76 0.53 -6.12
C VAL A 78 11.46 1.26 -7.27
N GLY A 79 11.51 2.60 -7.22
CA GLY A 79 12.21 3.43 -8.21
C GLY A 79 11.45 3.60 -9.53
N LEU A 80 10.16 3.25 -9.58
CA LEU A 80 9.30 3.46 -10.76
C LEU A 80 8.74 4.88 -10.84
N TRP A 81 8.75 5.60 -9.73
CA TRP A 81 8.31 6.99 -9.66
C TRP A 81 9.34 7.84 -8.93
N ARG A 82 9.80 8.91 -9.58
CA ARG A 82 10.81 9.83 -9.04
C ARG A 82 10.16 11.17 -8.76
N GLN A 83 10.05 11.51 -7.48
CA GLN A 83 9.68 12.86 -7.06
C GLN A 83 10.86 13.51 -6.34
N GLY A 84 11.22 14.72 -6.77
CA GLY A 84 12.26 15.52 -6.13
C GLY A 84 11.88 16.10 -4.76
N PHE A 85 10.59 16.02 -4.39
CA PHE A 85 10.06 16.67 -3.20
C PHE A 85 9.96 15.78 -1.95
N VAL A 86 10.02 14.46 -2.08
CA VAL A 86 9.86 13.55 -0.95
C VAL A 86 11.20 12.91 -0.60
N SER A 87 11.62 13.07 0.65
CA SER A 87 12.88 12.48 1.12
C SER A 87 12.79 10.96 1.21
N GLU A 88 13.91 10.27 1.00
CA GLU A 88 13.98 8.80 1.12
C GLU A 88 13.53 8.30 2.51
N ARG A 89 13.82 9.09 3.56
CA ARG A 89 13.38 8.76 4.92
C ARG A 89 11.87 8.76 5.05
N MET A 90 11.19 9.73 4.47
CA MET A 90 9.72 9.79 4.47
C MET A 90 9.12 8.62 3.70
N ILE A 91 9.63 8.31 2.50
CA ILE A 91 9.15 7.17 1.70
C ILE A 91 9.30 5.87 2.51
N ARG A 92 10.43 5.68 3.19
CA ARG A 92 10.66 4.52 4.05
C ARG A 92 9.69 4.47 5.22
N LEU A 93 9.48 5.59 5.91
CA LEU A 93 8.54 5.69 7.02
C LEU A 93 7.12 5.34 6.58
N PHE A 94 6.66 5.90 5.46
CA PHE A 94 5.34 5.58 4.92
C PHE A 94 5.20 4.12 4.51
N ALA A 95 6.23 3.49 3.93
CA ALA A 95 6.20 2.07 3.60
C ALA A 95 6.06 1.18 4.86
N TRP A 96 6.77 1.52 5.93
CA TRP A 96 6.64 0.82 7.22
C TRP A 96 5.27 1.08 7.88
N ALA A 97 4.76 2.32 7.80
CA ALA A 97 3.43 2.66 8.29
C ALA A 97 2.35 1.87 7.55
N LEU A 98 2.46 1.74 6.23
CA LEU A 98 1.55 0.92 5.42
C LEU A 98 1.55 -0.55 5.87
N ALA A 99 2.74 -1.12 6.08
CA ALA A 99 2.86 -2.50 6.58
C ALA A 99 2.22 -2.66 7.96
N ALA A 100 2.44 -1.70 8.87
CA ALA A 100 1.84 -1.71 10.20
C ALA A 100 0.31 -1.60 10.14
N VAL A 101 -0.25 -0.75 9.28
CA VAL A 101 -1.70 -0.63 9.09
C VAL A 101 -2.30 -1.96 8.66
N PHE A 102 -1.75 -2.64 7.65
CA PHE A 102 -2.27 -3.94 7.22
C PHE A 102 -2.11 -5.04 8.26
N LEU A 103 -1.05 -5.01 9.07
CA LEU A 103 -0.93 -5.93 10.21
C LEU A 103 -2.01 -5.67 11.26
N LEU A 104 -2.28 -4.41 11.59
CA LEU A 104 -3.36 -4.04 12.51
C LEU A 104 -4.73 -4.43 11.96
N GLU A 105 -4.98 -4.20 10.66
CA GLU A 105 -6.21 -4.65 10.03
C GLU A 105 -6.35 -6.17 10.08
N THR A 106 -5.27 -6.92 9.86
CA THR A 106 -5.26 -8.37 9.99
C THR A 106 -5.66 -8.80 11.40
N VAL A 107 -5.01 -8.23 12.42
CA VAL A 107 -5.35 -8.50 13.83
C VAL A 107 -6.80 -8.13 14.11
N ALA A 108 -7.25 -6.95 13.69
CA ALA A 108 -8.61 -6.49 13.89
C ALA A 108 -9.64 -7.41 13.21
N ALA A 109 -9.36 -7.88 11.98
CA ALA A 109 -10.23 -8.82 11.28
C ALA A 109 -10.40 -10.14 12.05
N PHE A 110 -9.35 -10.67 12.65
CA PHE A 110 -9.42 -11.94 13.41
C PHE A 110 -9.94 -11.77 14.83
N THR A 111 -9.81 -10.58 15.45
CA THR A 111 -10.20 -10.36 16.84
C THR A 111 -11.55 -9.66 16.99
N TRP A 112 -11.92 -8.79 16.06
CA TRP A 112 -13.09 -7.91 16.19
C TRP A 112 -14.16 -8.07 15.13
N SER A 113 -13.93 -8.86 14.07
CA SER A 113 -14.93 -8.98 13.03
C SER A 113 -16.15 -9.73 13.57
N ARG A 114 -17.30 -9.06 13.57
CA ARG A 114 -18.58 -9.57 14.04
C ARG A 114 -19.32 -10.45 13.03
N GLY A 115 -18.69 -10.75 11.88
CA GLY A 115 -19.26 -11.61 10.85
C GLY A 115 -18.20 -12.53 10.26
N ALA A 116 -18.50 -13.84 10.22
CA ALA A 116 -17.57 -14.86 9.70
C ALA A 116 -17.10 -14.53 8.27
N GLU A 117 -17.99 -14.02 7.41
CA GLU A 117 -17.69 -13.67 6.02
C GLU A 117 -16.58 -12.61 5.91
N LEU A 118 -16.64 -11.57 6.74
CA LEU A 118 -15.63 -10.51 6.75
C LEU A 118 -14.28 -11.02 7.25
N THR A 119 -14.27 -11.86 8.27
CA THR A 119 -13.04 -12.45 8.83
C THR A 119 -12.31 -13.28 7.79
N TRP A 120 -13.03 -14.18 7.11
CA TRP A 120 -12.43 -15.12 6.15
C TRP A 120 -11.99 -14.46 4.85
N LEU A 121 -12.59 -13.34 4.47
CA LEU A 121 -12.20 -12.60 3.26
C LEU A 121 -11.13 -11.55 3.56
N TYR A 122 -11.37 -10.66 4.52
CA TYR A 122 -10.47 -9.52 4.78
C TYR A 122 -9.22 -9.90 5.56
N GLY A 123 -9.29 -10.81 6.51
CA GLY A 123 -8.14 -11.24 7.30
C GLY A 123 -6.99 -11.78 6.44
N PRO A 124 -7.20 -12.80 5.61
CA PRO A 124 -6.18 -13.34 4.72
C PRO A 124 -5.69 -12.33 3.67
N VAL A 125 -6.58 -11.50 3.11
CA VAL A 125 -6.20 -10.47 2.13
C VAL A 125 -5.30 -9.42 2.79
N SER A 126 -5.67 -8.89 3.96
CA SER A 126 -4.86 -7.92 4.69
C SER A 126 -3.52 -8.52 5.11
N LEU A 127 -3.48 -9.80 5.49
CA LEU A 127 -2.22 -10.49 5.81
C LEU A 127 -1.28 -10.57 4.60
N VAL A 128 -1.80 -10.94 3.44
CA VAL A 128 -1.01 -10.97 2.19
C VAL A 128 -0.48 -9.57 1.85
N LEU A 129 -1.34 -8.53 1.95
CA LEU A 129 -0.93 -7.15 1.71
C LEU A 129 0.12 -6.68 2.72
N ALA A 130 -0.01 -7.09 4.01
CA ALA A 130 0.99 -6.81 5.03
C ALA A 130 2.35 -7.42 4.69
N VAL A 131 2.39 -8.69 4.28
CA VAL A 131 3.63 -9.38 3.90
C VAL A 131 4.26 -8.70 2.68
N LEU A 132 3.48 -8.37 1.65
CA LEU A 132 3.98 -7.66 0.47
C LEU A 132 4.52 -6.27 0.84
N ALA A 133 3.82 -5.54 1.73
CA ALA A 133 4.26 -4.24 2.21
C ALA A 133 5.56 -4.35 3.02
N LEU A 134 5.72 -5.37 3.87
CA LEU A 134 6.97 -5.64 4.60
C LEU A 134 8.14 -5.92 3.66
N VAL A 135 7.93 -6.71 2.61
CA VAL A 135 8.96 -6.99 1.59
C VAL A 135 9.41 -5.69 0.91
N VAL A 136 8.45 -4.83 0.54
CA VAL A 136 8.76 -3.53 -0.08
C VAL A 136 9.43 -2.58 0.91
N ALA A 137 8.97 -2.50 2.16
CA ALA A 137 9.54 -1.64 3.19
C ALA A 137 10.96 -2.05 3.58
N GLY A 138 11.22 -3.36 3.71
CA GLY A 138 12.51 -3.94 4.05
C GLY A 138 13.52 -3.93 2.91
N SER A 139 13.08 -3.74 1.66
CA SER A 139 14.00 -3.62 0.53
C SER A 139 14.85 -2.36 0.72
N GLY A 140 16.11 -2.55 1.07
CA GLY A 140 17.09 -1.46 1.19
C GLY A 140 17.14 -0.68 -0.12
N GLY A 141 16.90 0.64 -0.07
CA GLY A 141 16.93 1.48 -1.25
C GLY A 141 18.32 1.51 -1.86
N ALA A 142 18.61 0.59 -2.76
CA ALA A 142 19.67 0.76 -3.72
C ALA A 142 19.19 1.78 -4.77
N TRP A 143 19.08 3.05 -4.34
CA TRP A 143 19.02 4.11 -5.34
C TRP A 143 20.28 4.02 -6.17
N PRO A 144 20.21 3.85 -7.48
CA PRO A 144 21.39 4.02 -8.32
C PRO A 144 21.92 5.43 -8.02
N ARG A 145 23.06 5.49 -7.33
CA ARG A 145 23.77 6.77 -7.21
C ARG A 145 24.03 7.21 -8.64
N ILE A 146 23.32 8.24 -9.10
CA ILE A 146 23.65 8.86 -10.37
C ILE A 146 25.04 9.41 -10.13
N HIS A 147 26.06 8.74 -10.67
CA HIS A 147 27.36 9.35 -10.85
C HIS A 147 27.11 10.63 -11.66
N ARG A 148 27.04 11.76 -10.97
CA ARG A 148 27.22 13.03 -11.67
C ARG A 148 28.58 12.92 -12.32
N PRO A 149 28.69 12.94 -13.66
CA PRO A 149 29.99 12.99 -14.30
C PRO A 149 30.70 14.21 -13.69
N HIS A 150 31.88 13.98 -13.11
CA HIS A 150 32.73 15.06 -12.68
C HIS A 150 32.90 15.97 -13.90
N ARG A 151 32.31 17.16 -13.85
CA ARG A 151 32.61 18.21 -14.80
C ARG A 151 34.09 18.52 -14.59
N THR A 152 34.95 17.90 -15.37
CA THR A 152 36.33 18.34 -15.52
C THR A 152 36.25 19.75 -16.08
N LEU A 153 36.47 20.75 -15.22
CA LEU A 153 36.64 22.11 -15.67
C LEU A 153 37.88 22.13 -16.58
N PRO A 154 37.81 22.73 -17.78
CA PRO A 154 38.96 22.89 -18.61
C PRO A 154 39.98 23.78 -17.84
N SER A 155 41.19 23.25 -17.63
CA SER A 155 42.32 24.03 -17.11
C SER A 155 42.72 25.06 -18.17
N HIS A 156 42.49 26.32 -17.88
CA HIS A 156 43.06 27.46 -18.63
C HIS A 156 44.47 27.72 -18.17
#